data_4906b5e2d683c31bf783a131fd16f227
#
_entry.id   4906b5e2d683c31bf783a131fd16f227
#
_cell.length_a   1.000
_cell.length_b   1.000
_cell.length_c   1.000
_cell.angle_alpha   90.00
_cell.angle_beta   90.00
_cell.angle_gamma   90.00
#
_symmetry.space_group_name_H-M   'P 1'
#
loop_
_entity.id
_entity.type
_entity.pdbx_description
1 polymer ?
#
loop_
_entity_poly.entity_id
_entity_poly.type
_entity_poly.pdbx_seq_one_letter_code
_entity_poly.pdbx_strand_id
1 'polypeptide(L)'
;MPAPVSPDVHQDIPQEITRATCAARDAADPLAPLRAQFTLPPGVNYLDGNSLGVLPATTAARVQEVVQQEWGQGLIRSWNSAGWITLPQRVGDKIARLVGARPGELVVADSTSVNLFKVLSAAAQIARADDPARRVILSERSNFPTDLYIAESVAAQHGMTLELLDIDAIPERLGPGQGRDVALLMLTQVNYRSGRLADMAAMTAQAHAAGALMLWDLAHSAGAVPVDLNAANADFVDWRTSKSPDFAVGCGYKYLNGGPGAPAFVWVHPRHAERFWQPLSGWMGHAAPFVFEPGYRPAPGIGRYLCGTPSVIGLSALECGVDTLLAAEPLGGMAALRAKSVALCELFIALARERLAGSGLTIHSPLDAERRGSQVSLGVPPNGQIDGYAVMQALIERGVIGDYRAGDGSAAEPHLLRFGFTPLYTRFIDVFDAVDTLAAVLASGEWRLLQFTQKGAVT
;
A
#
# COMPACT_ATOMS: atom_id res chain seq x y z
N MET A 1 16.47 -3.51 30.78
CA MET A 1 15.31 -2.72 30.40
C MET A 1 15.77 -1.30 30.07
N PRO A 2 15.80 -0.85 28.83
CA PRO A 2 15.86 0.56 28.51
C PRO A 2 14.45 1.13 28.58
N ALA A 3 14.33 2.33 29.17
CA ALA A 3 13.08 3.06 29.32
C ALA A 3 12.44 3.37 27.95
N PRO A 4 11.10 3.46 27.86
CA PRO A 4 10.43 3.86 26.63
C PRO A 4 10.75 5.33 26.36
N VAL A 5 11.36 5.60 25.22
CA VAL A 5 11.48 6.95 24.66
C VAL A 5 10.11 7.30 24.12
N SER A 6 9.35 8.13 24.84
CA SER A 6 8.20 8.84 24.28
C SER A 6 8.74 9.81 23.21
N PRO A 7 8.35 9.72 21.98
CA PRO A 7 8.62 10.79 21.04
C PRO A 7 7.54 11.88 21.25
N ASP A 8 7.90 12.99 21.85
CA ASP A 8 7.19 14.26 21.66
C ASP A 8 7.35 14.66 20.18
N VAL A 9 6.47 14.16 19.32
CA VAL A 9 6.45 14.43 17.86
C VAL A 9 5.70 15.76 17.56
N HIS A 10 5.50 16.62 18.52
CA HIS A 10 5.24 18.04 18.25
C HIS A 10 6.56 18.73 17.94
N GLN A 11 7.20 18.35 16.81
CA GLN A 11 8.27 19.18 16.26
C GLN A 11 7.67 20.52 15.91
N ASP A 12 8.15 21.57 16.58
CA ASP A 12 7.80 22.95 16.36
C ASP A 12 7.72 23.28 14.87
N ILE A 13 6.50 23.46 14.36
CA ILE A 13 6.32 24.12 13.06
C ILE A 13 6.82 25.54 13.29
N PRO A 14 7.84 26.01 12.55
CA PRO A 14 8.36 27.36 12.74
C PRO A 14 7.22 28.38 12.68
N GLN A 15 7.31 29.45 13.46
CA GLN A 15 6.32 30.53 13.52
C GLN A 15 6.05 31.15 12.13
N GLU A 16 6.97 30.95 11.17
CA GLU A 16 6.83 31.30 9.76
C GLU A 16 7.39 30.19 8.86
N ILE A 17 6.54 29.61 8.02
CA ILE A 17 6.93 28.60 7.05
C ILE A 17 7.40 29.28 5.77
N THR A 18 8.70 29.30 5.55
CA THR A 18 9.34 29.89 4.36
C THR A 18 10.05 28.80 3.54
N ARG A 19 10.35 29.10 2.28
CA ARG A 19 11.16 28.24 1.44
C ARG A 19 12.56 28.01 2.03
N ALA A 20 13.12 29.02 2.71
CA ALA A 20 14.42 28.93 3.37
C ALA A 20 14.38 27.98 4.59
N THR A 21 13.32 28.05 5.41
CA THR A 21 13.16 27.11 6.54
C THR A 21 12.97 25.67 6.06
N CYS A 22 12.26 25.43 4.95
CA CYS A 22 12.16 24.11 4.33
C CYS A 22 13.51 23.61 3.81
N ALA A 23 14.30 24.44 3.14
CA ALA A 23 15.63 24.09 2.69
C ALA A 23 16.59 23.76 3.86
N ALA A 24 16.47 24.47 4.98
CA ALA A 24 17.25 24.16 6.18
C ALA A 24 16.86 22.79 6.78
N ARG A 25 15.56 22.43 6.76
CA ARG A 25 15.10 21.10 7.17
C ARG A 25 15.65 20.01 6.25
N ASP A 26 15.67 20.24 4.93
CA ASP A 26 16.27 19.30 3.97
C ASP A 26 17.76 19.10 4.21
N ALA A 27 18.50 20.17 4.53
CA ALA A 27 19.92 20.09 4.85
C ALA A 27 20.22 19.32 6.15
N ALA A 28 19.28 19.30 7.09
CA ALA A 28 19.38 18.58 8.36
C ALA A 28 18.78 17.15 8.30
N ASP A 29 18.16 16.75 7.18
CA ASP A 29 17.48 15.48 7.04
C ASP A 29 18.47 14.30 6.93
N PRO A 30 18.51 13.38 7.91
CA PRO A 30 19.39 12.21 7.85
C PRO A 30 19.07 11.26 6.69
N LEU A 31 17.85 11.30 6.14
CA LEU A 31 17.41 10.49 5.02
C LEU A 31 17.73 11.14 3.65
N ALA A 32 18.21 12.39 3.62
CA ALA A 32 18.50 13.11 2.38
C ALA A 32 19.38 12.33 1.37
N PRO A 33 20.43 11.58 1.80
CA PRO A 33 21.26 10.80 0.88
C PRO A 33 20.51 9.71 0.11
N LEU A 34 19.38 9.20 0.65
CA LEU A 34 18.60 8.13 0.01
C LEU A 34 17.94 8.58 -1.31
N ARG A 35 17.73 9.89 -1.48
CA ARG A 35 17.18 10.45 -2.73
C ARG A 35 18.05 10.11 -3.95
N ALA A 36 19.37 10.00 -3.78
CA ALA A 36 20.29 9.63 -4.85
C ALA A 36 20.08 8.20 -5.40
N GLN A 37 19.31 7.37 -4.70
CA GLN A 37 18.94 6.04 -5.18
C GLN A 37 17.82 6.06 -6.23
N PHE A 38 17.29 7.23 -6.59
CA PHE A 38 16.18 7.38 -7.53
C PHE A 38 16.55 8.25 -8.71
N THR A 39 15.98 7.92 -9.87
CA THR A 39 16.07 8.73 -11.08
C THR A 39 14.80 9.56 -11.22
N LEU A 40 14.88 10.83 -10.80
CA LEU A 40 13.81 11.81 -10.93
C LEU A 40 14.08 12.69 -12.16
N PRO A 41 13.07 12.91 -13.03
CA PRO A 41 13.22 13.84 -14.16
C PRO A 41 13.50 15.27 -13.66
N PRO A 42 14.39 16.03 -14.33
CA PRO A 42 14.64 17.42 -13.98
C PRO A 42 13.36 18.26 -14.02
N GLY A 43 13.17 19.15 -13.06
CA GLY A 43 12.01 20.04 -13.00
C GLY A 43 10.71 19.37 -12.54
N VAL A 44 10.72 18.09 -12.23
CA VAL A 44 9.54 17.37 -11.74
C VAL A 44 9.56 17.30 -10.21
N ASN A 45 8.46 17.73 -9.63
CA ASN A 45 8.10 17.53 -8.22
C ASN A 45 7.04 16.43 -8.14
N TYR A 46 7.48 15.22 -7.79
CA TYR A 46 6.64 14.02 -7.86
C TYR A 46 6.02 13.69 -6.51
N LEU A 47 4.71 13.87 -6.41
CA LEU A 47 3.90 13.65 -5.20
C LEU A 47 2.79 12.60 -5.46
N ASP A 48 3.09 11.57 -6.28
CA ASP A 48 2.16 10.48 -6.58
C ASP A 48 2.78 9.09 -6.38
N GLY A 49 3.73 8.97 -5.46
CA GLY A 49 4.33 7.68 -5.08
C GLY A 49 3.34 6.66 -4.53
N ASN A 50 2.16 7.11 -4.11
CA ASN A 50 1.04 6.28 -3.70
C ASN A 50 0.25 5.68 -4.89
N SER A 51 0.53 6.09 -6.14
CA SER A 51 0.01 5.47 -7.36
C SER A 51 1.09 4.69 -8.09
N LEU A 52 2.30 5.25 -8.22
CA LEU A 52 3.46 4.59 -8.83
C LEU A 52 4.74 5.09 -8.16
N GLY A 53 5.60 4.19 -7.71
CA GLY A 53 6.92 4.52 -7.19
C GLY A 53 7.85 5.07 -8.27
N VAL A 54 8.80 5.93 -7.86
CA VAL A 54 9.84 6.48 -8.75
C VAL A 54 10.87 5.40 -9.09
N LEU A 55 11.44 5.47 -10.29
CA LEU A 55 12.44 4.55 -10.79
C LEU A 55 13.68 4.50 -9.89
N PRO A 56 14.02 3.36 -9.26
CA PRO A 56 15.31 3.20 -8.59
C PRO A 56 16.46 3.23 -9.60
N ALA A 57 17.53 3.91 -9.27
CA ALA A 57 18.67 4.12 -10.16
C ALA A 57 19.34 2.81 -10.64
N THR A 58 19.24 1.76 -9.83
CA THR A 58 19.82 0.44 -10.14
C THR A 58 18.95 -0.41 -11.07
N THR A 59 17.65 -0.11 -11.20
CA THR A 59 16.67 -0.98 -11.89
C THR A 59 17.00 -1.16 -13.36
N ALA A 60 17.36 -0.09 -14.07
CA ALA A 60 17.65 -0.18 -15.52
C ALA A 60 18.82 -1.13 -15.82
N ALA A 61 19.91 -1.02 -15.06
CA ALA A 61 21.08 -1.90 -15.20
C ALA A 61 20.73 -3.35 -14.83
N ARG A 62 19.96 -3.55 -13.74
CA ARG A 62 19.56 -4.89 -13.31
C ARG A 62 18.65 -5.59 -14.32
N VAL A 63 17.67 -4.88 -14.88
CA VAL A 63 16.79 -5.43 -15.93
C VAL A 63 17.59 -5.74 -17.19
N GLN A 64 18.54 -4.88 -17.57
CA GLN A 64 19.43 -5.15 -18.71
C GLN A 64 20.27 -6.41 -18.48
N GLU A 65 20.80 -6.62 -17.29
CA GLU A 65 21.53 -7.83 -16.90
C GLU A 65 20.66 -9.09 -17.05
N VAL A 66 19.41 -9.05 -16.52
CA VAL A 66 18.45 -10.15 -16.66
C VAL A 66 18.22 -10.48 -18.11
N VAL A 67 18.01 -9.48 -18.98
CA VAL A 67 17.71 -9.68 -20.40
C VAL A 67 18.94 -10.18 -21.16
N GLN A 68 20.09 -9.54 -20.99
CA GLN A 68 21.25 -9.79 -21.82
C GLN A 68 22.09 -10.97 -21.33
N GLN A 69 22.26 -11.13 -20.02
CA GLN A 69 23.13 -12.17 -19.45
C GLN A 69 22.33 -13.40 -19.01
N GLU A 70 21.41 -13.19 -18.11
CA GLU A 70 20.69 -14.32 -17.51
C GLU A 70 19.81 -15.01 -18.55
N TRP A 71 18.98 -14.27 -19.27
CA TRP A 71 18.14 -14.81 -20.35
C TRP A 71 18.95 -15.02 -21.63
N GLY A 72 19.61 -13.98 -22.14
CA GLY A 72 20.27 -14.03 -23.45
C GLY A 72 21.41 -15.05 -23.55
N GLN A 73 22.21 -15.21 -22.48
CA GLN A 73 23.35 -16.13 -22.43
C GLN A 73 23.08 -17.38 -21.56
N GLY A 74 22.42 -17.18 -20.41
CA GLY A 74 22.13 -18.26 -19.45
C GLY A 74 21.05 -19.20 -19.93
N LEU A 75 20.02 -18.68 -20.62
CA LEU A 75 18.86 -19.42 -21.10
C LEU A 75 18.19 -20.21 -19.95
N ILE A 76 17.79 -21.46 -20.18
CA ILE A 76 17.14 -22.29 -19.18
C ILE A 76 18.00 -22.57 -17.94
N ARG A 77 19.32 -22.49 -18.05
CA ARG A 77 20.25 -22.70 -16.92
C ARG A 77 20.08 -21.66 -15.83
N SER A 78 19.55 -20.48 -16.15
CA SER A 78 19.39 -19.35 -15.22
C SER A 78 18.35 -19.61 -14.15
N TRP A 79 17.49 -20.62 -14.28
CA TRP A 79 16.68 -21.12 -13.17
C TRP A 79 17.55 -21.42 -11.94
N ASN A 80 18.71 -22.01 -12.13
CA ASN A 80 19.66 -22.33 -11.07
C ASN A 80 20.78 -21.28 -10.95
N SER A 81 21.47 -20.96 -12.05
CA SER A 81 22.67 -20.13 -12.00
C SER A 81 22.40 -18.67 -11.64
N ALA A 82 21.22 -18.13 -11.98
CA ALA A 82 20.78 -16.78 -11.59
C ALA A 82 19.75 -16.81 -10.45
N GLY A 83 19.39 -17.98 -9.95
CA GLY A 83 18.48 -18.14 -8.81
C GLY A 83 17.04 -17.76 -9.10
N TRP A 84 16.57 -17.89 -10.35
CA TRP A 84 15.18 -17.56 -10.69
C TRP A 84 14.16 -18.39 -9.92
N ILE A 85 14.52 -19.65 -9.62
CA ILE A 85 13.64 -20.57 -8.89
C ILE A 85 13.29 -20.07 -7.48
N THR A 86 14.21 -19.36 -6.81
CA THR A 86 14.02 -18.85 -5.46
C THR A 86 13.70 -17.36 -5.41
N LEU A 87 13.65 -16.68 -6.56
CA LEU A 87 13.45 -15.24 -6.65
C LEU A 87 12.17 -14.75 -5.96
N PRO A 88 11.00 -15.43 -6.11
CA PRO A 88 9.78 -15.05 -5.40
C PRO A 88 9.91 -15.03 -3.88
N GLN A 89 10.59 -16.04 -3.30
CA GLN A 89 10.84 -16.14 -1.87
C GLN A 89 11.89 -15.12 -1.41
N ARG A 90 12.98 -14.95 -2.17
CA ARG A 90 14.05 -14.00 -1.83
C ARG A 90 13.53 -12.56 -1.76
N VAL A 91 12.73 -12.15 -2.74
CA VAL A 91 12.09 -10.82 -2.70
C VAL A 91 11.04 -10.75 -1.61
N GLY A 92 10.30 -11.84 -1.39
CA GLY A 92 9.35 -11.99 -0.30
C GLY A 92 9.99 -11.78 1.07
N ASP A 93 11.13 -12.42 1.33
CA ASP A 93 11.87 -12.28 2.59
C ASP A 93 12.40 -10.85 2.83
N LYS A 94 12.73 -10.12 1.76
CA LYS A 94 13.08 -8.70 1.85
C LYS A 94 11.86 -7.84 2.24
N ILE A 95 10.70 -8.07 1.62
CA ILE A 95 9.45 -7.38 1.96
C ILE A 95 9.00 -7.73 3.38
N ALA A 96 9.18 -8.98 3.82
CA ALA A 96 8.84 -9.44 5.15
C ALA A 96 9.45 -8.54 6.24
N ARG A 97 10.70 -8.07 6.06
CA ARG A 97 11.37 -7.14 6.97
C ARG A 97 10.66 -5.79 7.10
N LEU A 98 10.00 -5.34 6.04
CA LEU A 98 9.27 -4.05 6.01
C LEU A 98 7.88 -4.14 6.64
N VAL A 99 7.30 -5.35 6.70
CA VAL A 99 5.91 -5.56 7.16
C VAL A 99 5.83 -6.41 8.44
N GLY A 100 6.93 -6.61 9.14
CA GLY A 100 6.96 -7.33 10.41
C GLY A 100 6.62 -8.83 10.28
N ALA A 101 6.89 -9.44 9.12
CA ALA A 101 6.77 -10.87 8.89
C ALA A 101 8.15 -11.57 9.05
N ARG A 102 8.14 -12.88 9.22
CA ARG A 102 9.37 -13.68 9.28
C ARG A 102 9.76 -14.19 7.89
N PRO A 103 11.04 -14.50 7.66
CA PRO A 103 11.46 -15.20 6.45
C PRO A 103 10.64 -16.47 6.22
N GLY A 104 10.21 -16.69 4.96
CA GLY A 104 9.42 -17.85 4.57
C GLY A 104 7.91 -17.75 4.85
N GLU A 105 7.41 -16.63 5.38
CA GLU A 105 5.97 -16.38 5.60
C GLU A 105 5.31 -15.56 4.50
N LEU A 106 6.10 -14.93 3.62
CA LEU A 106 5.66 -14.04 2.57
C LEU A 106 6.31 -14.43 1.24
N VAL A 107 5.55 -14.38 0.16
CA VAL A 107 6.05 -14.65 -1.18
C VAL A 107 5.52 -13.60 -2.17
N VAL A 108 6.33 -13.30 -3.18
CA VAL A 108 5.92 -12.40 -4.26
C VAL A 108 5.38 -13.21 -5.43
N ALA A 109 4.15 -12.93 -5.82
CA ALA A 109 3.46 -13.61 -6.91
C ALA A 109 2.38 -12.71 -7.51
N ASP A 110 2.09 -12.89 -8.78
CA ASP A 110 0.93 -12.38 -9.49
C ASP A 110 0.65 -10.87 -9.28
N SER A 111 -0.61 -10.48 -9.31
CA SER A 111 -1.12 -9.15 -8.96
C SER A 111 -1.87 -9.17 -7.63
N THR A 112 -2.12 -8.00 -7.04
CA THR A 112 -2.96 -7.88 -5.83
C THR A 112 -4.33 -8.52 -6.03
N SER A 113 -4.97 -8.30 -7.19
CA SER A 113 -6.28 -8.90 -7.52
C SER A 113 -6.26 -10.43 -7.50
N VAL A 114 -5.23 -11.04 -8.11
CA VAL A 114 -5.07 -12.51 -8.12
C VAL A 114 -4.76 -13.02 -6.72
N ASN A 115 -3.90 -12.35 -5.97
CA ASN A 115 -3.60 -12.73 -4.59
C ASN A 115 -4.81 -12.58 -3.67
N LEU A 116 -5.64 -11.53 -3.84
CA LEU A 116 -6.93 -11.40 -3.14
C LEU A 116 -7.84 -12.58 -3.44
N PHE A 117 -8.00 -12.97 -4.70
CA PHE A 117 -8.79 -14.16 -5.07
C PHE A 117 -8.29 -15.42 -4.37
N LYS A 118 -6.97 -15.62 -4.33
CA LYS A 118 -6.36 -16.79 -3.66
C LYS A 118 -6.65 -16.81 -2.16
N VAL A 119 -6.38 -15.69 -1.46
CA VAL A 119 -6.51 -15.65 0.00
C VAL A 119 -7.98 -15.60 0.44
N LEU A 120 -8.86 -14.90 -0.30
CA LEU A 120 -10.29 -14.89 -0.03
C LEU A 120 -10.91 -16.29 -0.18
N SER A 121 -10.53 -17.02 -1.25
CA SER A 121 -11.00 -18.40 -1.44
C SER A 121 -10.50 -19.33 -0.35
N ALA A 122 -9.24 -19.19 0.07
CA ALA A 122 -8.68 -19.94 1.19
C ALA A 122 -9.42 -19.62 2.50
N ALA A 123 -9.59 -18.33 2.80
CA ALA A 123 -10.30 -17.87 4.01
C ALA A 123 -11.75 -18.37 4.06
N ALA A 124 -12.47 -18.31 2.93
CA ALA A 124 -13.84 -18.82 2.83
C ALA A 124 -13.93 -20.30 3.17
N GLN A 125 -12.99 -21.10 2.67
CA GLN A 125 -12.97 -22.53 2.96
C GLN A 125 -12.55 -22.83 4.39
N ILE A 126 -11.56 -22.13 4.93
CA ILE A 126 -11.12 -22.27 6.32
C ILE A 126 -12.27 -21.92 7.27
N ALA A 127 -12.91 -20.75 7.07
CA ALA A 127 -14.00 -20.29 7.93
C ALA A 127 -15.18 -21.29 7.92
N ARG A 128 -15.56 -21.82 6.76
CA ARG A 128 -16.65 -22.82 6.65
C ARG A 128 -16.28 -24.16 7.23
N ALA A 129 -15.02 -24.56 7.19
CA ALA A 129 -14.55 -25.81 7.82
C ALA A 129 -14.59 -25.68 9.35
N ASP A 130 -14.30 -24.49 9.89
CA ASP A 130 -14.34 -24.23 11.32
C ASP A 130 -15.78 -24.05 11.84
N ASP A 131 -16.63 -23.34 11.09
CA ASP A 131 -18.04 -23.11 11.41
C ASP A 131 -18.86 -22.85 10.13
N PRO A 132 -19.69 -23.82 9.69
CA PRO A 132 -20.51 -23.70 8.49
C PRO A 132 -21.56 -22.57 8.52
N ALA A 133 -21.85 -22.01 9.69
CA ALA A 133 -22.78 -20.87 9.84
C ALA A 133 -22.15 -19.53 9.38
N ARG A 134 -20.82 -19.46 9.27
CA ARG A 134 -20.10 -18.26 8.85
C ARG A 134 -20.18 -18.10 7.32
N ARG A 135 -20.95 -17.08 6.89
CA ARG A 135 -21.28 -16.89 5.47
C ARG A 135 -21.14 -15.44 4.99
N VAL A 136 -20.69 -14.54 5.84
CA VAL A 136 -20.54 -13.12 5.50
C VAL A 136 -19.06 -12.77 5.35
N ILE A 137 -18.71 -12.18 4.20
CA ILE A 137 -17.48 -11.42 4.00
C ILE A 137 -17.85 -9.97 4.30
N LEU A 138 -17.28 -9.39 5.36
CA LEU A 138 -17.52 -8.02 5.77
C LEU A 138 -16.40 -7.12 5.26
N SER A 139 -16.74 -5.95 4.70
CA SER A 139 -15.75 -4.98 4.24
C SER A 139 -16.23 -3.54 4.41
N GLU A 140 -15.29 -2.60 4.28
CA GLU A 140 -15.58 -1.17 4.23
C GLU A 140 -16.15 -0.80 2.87
N ARG A 141 -17.24 0.02 2.86
CA ARG A 141 -17.89 0.50 1.63
C ARG A 141 -16.96 1.34 0.75
N SER A 142 -16.06 2.09 1.36
CA SER A 142 -15.07 2.93 0.66
C SER A 142 -13.76 2.22 0.36
N ASN A 143 -13.71 0.89 0.47
CA ASN A 143 -12.54 0.10 0.08
C ASN A 143 -12.24 0.26 -1.42
N PHE A 144 -11.04 -0.13 -1.84
CA PHE A 144 -10.67 -0.05 -3.25
C PHE A 144 -11.62 -0.92 -4.08
N PRO A 145 -12.20 -0.39 -5.18
CA PRO A 145 -13.26 -1.09 -5.91
C PRO A 145 -12.90 -2.51 -6.36
N THR A 146 -11.65 -2.74 -6.79
CA THR A 146 -11.21 -4.08 -7.20
C THR A 146 -11.27 -5.10 -6.07
N ASP A 147 -10.97 -4.70 -4.83
CA ASP A 147 -11.05 -5.58 -3.67
C ASP A 147 -12.49 -6.04 -3.45
N LEU A 148 -13.44 -5.11 -3.59
CA LEU A 148 -14.87 -5.39 -3.48
C LEU A 148 -15.37 -6.28 -4.62
N TYR A 149 -14.92 -6.05 -5.86
CA TYR A 149 -15.29 -6.89 -7.02
C TYR A 149 -14.81 -8.34 -6.85
N ILE A 150 -13.57 -8.52 -6.37
CA ILE A 150 -13.02 -9.87 -6.12
C ILE A 150 -13.76 -10.52 -4.95
N ALA A 151 -14.02 -9.77 -3.87
CA ALA A 151 -14.76 -10.30 -2.71
C ALA A 151 -16.18 -10.71 -3.08
N GLU A 152 -16.90 -9.93 -3.90
CA GLU A 152 -18.23 -10.27 -4.42
C GLU A 152 -18.18 -11.56 -5.25
N SER A 153 -17.21 -11.68 -6.16
CA SER A 153 -17.03 -12.87 -6.99
C SER A 153 -16.74 -14.11 -6.16
N VAL A 154 -15.86 -14.00 -5.15
CA VAL A 154 -15.55 -15.13 -4.26
C VAL A 154 -16.75 -15.48 -3.37
N ALA A 155 -17.46 -14.47 -2.84
CA ALA A 155 -18.68 -14.70 -2.06
C ALA A 155 -19.70 -15.51 -2.86
N ALA A 156 -19.96 -15.13 -4.12
CA ALA A 156 -20.87 -15.85 -5.01
C ALA A 156 -20.42 -17.32 -5.25
N GLN A 157 -19.13 -17.54 -5.50
CA GLN A 157 -18.59 -18.90 -5.74
C GLN A 157 -18.71 -19.81 -4.52
N HIS A 158 -18.60 -19.25 -3.31
CA HIS A 158 -18.63 -19.99 -2.06
C HIS A 158 -20.00 -20.00 -1.36
N GLY A 159 -21.06 -19.44 -1.98
CA GLY A 159 -22.38 -19.32 -1.37
C GLY A 159 -22.38 -18.46 -0.10
N MET A 160 -21.58 -17.40 -0.12
CA MET A 160 -21.49 -16.35 0.90
C MET A 160 -22.10 -15.05 0.41
N THR A 161 -22.19 -14.06 1.29
CA THR A 161 -22.62 -12.69 0.96
C THR A 161 -21.51 -11.70 1.28
N LEU A 162 -21.36 -10.67 0.46
CA LEU A 162 -20.54 -9.50 0.75
C LEU A 162 -21.41 -8.45 1.43
N GLU A 163 -21.03 -8.04 2.65
CA GLU A 163 -21.66 -6.97 3.40
C GLU A 163 -20.73 -5.76 3.46
N LEU A 164 -21.24 -4.59 3.09
CA LEU A 164 -20.47 -3.34 3.02
C LEU A 164 -21.01 -2.33 4.02
N LEU A 165 -20.17 -1.92 4.96
CA LEU A 165 -20.48 -0.92 5.98
C LEU A 165 -19.51 0.25 5.92
N ASP A 166 -19.91 1.36 6.53
CA ASP A 166 -18.96 2.40 6.86
C ASP A 166 -18.03 1.87 7.95
N ILE A 167 -16.75 2.22 7.86
CA ILE A 167 -15.73 1.61 8.74
C ILE A 167 -16.03 1.82 10.22
N ASP A 168 -16.67 2.94 10.60
CA ASP A 168 -17.02 3.24 11.99
C ASP A 168 -18.21 2.40 12.49
N ALA A 169 -18.97 1.74 11.60
CA ALA A 169 -20.05 0.80 11.95
C ALA A 169 -19.56 -0.66 12.09
N ILE A 170 -18.38 -0.99 11.57
CA ILE A 170 -17.82 -2.36 11.62
C ILE A 170 -17.65 -2.86 13.07
N PRO A 171 -17.15 -2.07 14.04
CA PRO A 171 -17.02 -2.51 15.42
C PRO A 171 -18.34 -2.96 16.06
N GLU A 172 -19.44 -2.27 15.78
CA GLU A 172 -20.77 -2.66 16.27
C GLU A 172 -21.25 -3.96 15.63
N ARG A 173 -21.07 -4.11 14.31
CA ARG A 173 -21.42 -5.33 13.56
C ARG A 173 -20.65 -6.57 14.04
N LEU A 174 -19.43 -6.39 14.53
CA LEU A 174 -18.62 -7.45 15.14
C LEU A 174 -18.86 -7.63 16.63
N GLY A 175 -19.74 -6.82 17.22
CA GLY A 175 -20.07 -6.85 18.66
C GLY A 175 -20.66 -8.17 19.12
N PRO A 176 -20.80 -8.34 20.47
CA PRO A 176 -21.26 -9.58 21.06
C PRO A 176 -22.61 -10.05 20.49
N GLY A 177 -22.62 -11.24 19.91
CA GLY A 177 -23.81 -11.88 19.33
C GLY A 177 -24.13 -11.48 17.89
N GLN A 178 -23.57 -10.38 17.37
CA GLN A 178 -23.84 -9.89 16.01
C GLN A 178 -22.85 -10.42 14.97
N GLY A 179 -21.59 -10.67 15.33
CA GLY A 179 -20.54 -11.12 14.42
C GLY A 179 -20.50 -12.62 14.14
N ARG A 180 -21.46 -13.42 14.62
CA ARG A 180 -21.39 -14.89 14.56
C ARG A 180 -21.42 -15.49 13.15
N ASP A 181 -22.05 -14.81 12.22
CA ASP A 181 -22.18 -15.19 10.81
C ASP A 181 -21.02 -14.65 9.96
N VAL A 182 -20.19 -13.75 10.49
CA VAL A 182 -19.05 -13.19 9.77
C VAL A 182 -17.95 -14.23 9.66
N ALA A 183 -17.59 -14.58 8.43
CA ALA A 183 -16.51 -15.51 8.11
C ALA A 183 -15.15 -14.78 8.08
N LEU A 184 -15.14 -13.59 7.51
CA LEU A 184 -13.94 -12.82 7.24
C LEU A 184 -14.25 -11.31 7.27
N LEU A 185 -13.38 -10.54 7.93
CA LEU A 185 -13.28 -9.10 7.74
C LEU A 185 -12.13 -8.81 6.77
N MET A 186 -12.40 -8.07 5.68
CA MET A 186 -11.42 -7.62 4.70
C MET A 186 -11.36 -6.11 4.67
N LEU A 187 -10.20 -5.54 4.96
CA LEU A 187 -9.99 -4.08 4.98
C LEU A 187 -8.69 -3.70 4.27
N THR A 188 -8.68 -2.49 3.71
CA THR A 188 -7.44 -1.80 3.33
C THR A 188 -6.95 -0.98 4.53
N GLN A 189 -5.68 -1.14 4.92
CA GLN A 189 -5.15 -0.46 6.10
C GLN A 189 -5.08 1.06 5.90
N VAL A 190 -4.65 1.51 4.73
CA VAL A 190 -4.67 2.94 4.36
C VAL A 190 -5.65 3.14 3.23
N ASN A 191 -6.75 3.85 3.50
CA ASN A 191 -7.77 4.15 2.50
C ASN A 191 -7.20 4.98 1.36
N TYR A 192 -7.39 4.52 0.12
CA TYR A 192 -6.76 5.11 -1.07
C TYR A 192 -7.27 6.51 -1.40
N ARG A 193 -8.48 6.88 -0.97
CA ARG A 193 -9.06 8.21 -1.21
C ARG A 193 -8.62 9.21 -0.14
N SER A 194 -8.96 8.92 1.10
CA SER A 194 -8.76 9.86 2.22
C SER A 194 -7.36 9.78 2.84
N GLY A 195 -6.63 8.70 2.63
CA GLY A 195 -5.40 8.42 3.36
C GLY A 195 -5.63 8.01 4.82
N ARG A 196 -6.89 7.75 5.24
CA ARG A 196 -7.19 7.29 6.59
C ARG A 196 -6.47 5.99 6.88
N LEU A 197 -5.75 5.94 8.00
CA LEU A 197 -5.07 4.76 8.53
C LEU A 197 -5.98 4.08 9.54
N ALA A 198 -6.31 2.81 9.30
CA ALA A 198 -7.06 1.97 10.22
C ALA A 198 -6.13 1.39 11.29
N ASP A 199 -6.61 1.27 12.53
CA ASP A 199 -5.90 0.56 13.61
C ASP A 199 -5.95 -0.95 13.34
N MET A 200 -4.86 -1.47 12.74
CA MET A 200 -4.74 -2.87 12.36
C MET A 200 -4.91 -3.80 13.58
N ALA A 201 -4.29 -3.46 14.70
CA ALA A 201 -4.30 -4.32 15.89
C ALA A 201 -5.69 -4.38 16.51
N ALA A 202 -6.37 -3.23 16.66
CA ALA A 202 -7.72 -3.17 17.22
C ALA A 202 -8.75 -3.87 16.33
N MET A 203 -8.74 -3.61 15.02
CA MET A 203 -9.69 -4.22 14.09
C MET A 203 -9.47 -5.73 13.96
N THR A 204 -8.22 -6.19 13.95
CA THR A 204 -7.89 -7.63 13.96
C THR A 204 -8.39 -8.30 15.22
N ALA A 205 -8.14 -7.70 16.40
CA ALA A 205 -8.63 -8.25 17.67
C ALA A 205 -10.16 -8.33 17.71
N GLN A 206 -10.87 -7.35 17.18
CA GLN A 206 -12.34 -7.37 17.10
C GLN A 206 -12.87 -8.46 16.17
N ALA A 207 -12.27 -8.62 14.98
CA ALA A 207 -12.62 -9.70 14.06
C ALA A 207 -12.42 -11.08 14.73
N HIS A 208 -11.28 -11.28 15.36
CA HIS A 208 -10.97 -12.52 16.06
C HIS A 208 -11.89 -12.78 17.26
N ALA A 209 -12.22 -11.76 18.06
CA ALA A 209 -13.17 -11.90 19.17
C ALA A 209 -14.58 -12.32 18.70
N ALA A 210 -15.00 -11.88 17.50
CA ALA A 210 -16.22 -12.34 16.85
C ALA A 210 -16.06 -13.74 16.24
N GLY A 211 -14.83 -14.28 16.19
CA GLY A 211 -14.47 -15.56 15.56
C GLY A 211 -14.37 -15.46 14.03
N ALA A 212 -14.29 -14.27 13.47
CA ALA A 212 -14.04 -14.01 12.06
C ALA A 212 -12.54 -14.00 11.76
N LEU A 213 -12.15 -14.42 10.55
CA LEU A 213 -10.80 -14.25 10.05
C LEU A 213 -10.54 -12.78 9.66
N MET A 214 -9.25 -12.38 9.56
CA MET A 214 -8.86 -11.03 9.17
C MET A 214 -7.92 -11.02 7.98
N LEU A 215 -8.28 -10.26 6.93
CA LEU A 215 -7.46 -10.00 5.74
C LEU A 215 -7.19 -8.49 5.61
N TRP A 216 -5.91 -8.14 5.46
CA TRP A 216 -5.50 -6.77 5.17
C TRP A 216 -4.97 -6.61 3.74
N ASP A 217 -5.45 -5.59 3.03
CA ASP A 217 -4.74 -5.02 1.89
C ASP A 217 -3.77 -3.95 2.37
N LEU A 218 -2.49 -4.13 2.05
CA LEU A 218 -1.37 -3.26 2.42
C LEU A 218 -0.85 -2.44 1.24
N ALA A 219 -1.61 -2.31 0.16
CA ALA A 219 -1.17 -1.64 -1.07
C ALA A 219 -0.74 -0.18 -0.86
N HIS A 220 -1.31 0.51 0.13
CA HIS A 220 -0.93 1.87 0.53
C HIS A 220 -0.16 1.92 1.86
N SER A 221 0.19 0.77 2.44
CA SER A 221 0.86 0.66 3.75
C SER A 221 2.28 0.15 3.65
N ALA A 222 2.52 -0.93 2.88
CA ALA A 222 3.85 -1.52 2.75
C ALA A 222 4.85 -0.52 2.15
N GLY A 223 5.87 -0.20 2.93
CA GLY A 223 6.87 0.82 2.58
C GLY A 223 6.46 2.27 2.90
N ALA A 224 5.24 2.52 3.40
CA ALA A 224 4.74 3.85 3.74
C ALA A 224 4.50 4.07 5.23
N VAL A 225 3.98 3.06 5.92
CA VAL A 225 3.72 3.08 7.36
C VAL A 225 4.29 1.83 8.01
N PRO A 226 4.65 1.87 9.30
CA PRO A 226 5.04 0.67 10.04
C PRO A 226 3.90 -0.36 10.04
N VAL A 227 4.21 -1.59 9.68
CA VAL A 227 3.32 -2.74 9.71
C VAL A 227 4.00 -3.83 10.53
N ASP A 228 3.25 -4.53 11.36
CA ASP A 228 3.73 -5.70 12.11
C ASP A 228 2.73 -6.85 11.98
N LEU A 229 2.93 -7.70 10.96
CA LEU A 229 2.06 -8.83 10.68
C LEU A 229 2.15 -9.93 11.75
N ASN A 230 3.26 -10.03 12.45
CA ASN A 230 3.43 -10.99 13.53
C ASN A 230 3.03 -10.44 14.90
N ALA A 231 2.65 -9.16 15.00
CA ALA A 231 2.19 -8.47 16.23
C ALA A 231 2.99 -8.89 17.45
N ALA A 232 4.25 -8.43 17.54
CA ALA A 232 5.27 -8.74 18.53
C ALA A 232 4.78 -9.61 19.70
N ASN A 233 4.96 -10.93 19.63
CA ASN A 233 4.66 -11.93 20.65
C ASN A 233 3.23 -12.45 20.73
N ALA A 234 2.77 -13.12 19.72
CA ALA A 234 1.73 -14.09 19.96
C ALA A 234 2.35 -15.45 20.35
N ASP A 235 2.73 -15.61 21.61
CA ASP A 235 2.74 -16.95 22.19
C ASP A 235 1.30 -17.43 22.15
N PHE A 236 1.01 -18.31 21.17
CA PHE A 236 -0.33 -18.74 20.78
C PHE A 236 -0.98 -19.60 21.84
N VAL A 237 -1.66 -18.99 22.79
CA VAL A 237 -2.59 -19.71 23.67
C VAL A 237 -4.01 -19.73 23.05
N ASP A 238 -4.47 -18.63 22.50
CA ASP A 238 -5.77 -18.53 21.79
C ASP A 238 -5.71 -17.50 20.67
N TRP A 239 -5.91 -17.93 19.43
CA TRP A 239 -5.91 -17.04 18.26
C TRP A 239 -7.01 -15.96 18.31
N ARG A 240 -8.11 -16.21 19.04
CA ARG A 240 -9.20 -15.25 19.21
C ARG A 240 -8.79 -13.99 19.97
N THR A 241 -7.65 -14.02 20.64
CA THR A 241 -7.07 -12.88 21.34
C THR A 241 -5.89 -12.28 20.58
N SER A 242 -5.51 -12.87 19.43
CA SER A 242 -4.38 -12.43 18.62
C SER A 242 -4.67 -11.10 17.94
N LYS A 243 -3.65 -10.27 17.81
CA LYS A 243 -3.62 -9.03 17.00
C LYS A 243 -2.93 -9.24 15.65
N SER A 244 -2.33 -10.42 15.44
CA SER A 244 -1.76 -10.81 14.16
C SER A 244 -2.88 -11.25 13.22
N PRO A 245 -3.00 -10.68 12.01
CA PRO A 245 -4.06 -11.06 11.05
C PRO A 245 -3.89 -12.48 10.55
N ASP A 246 -4.81 -12.93 9.70
CA ASP A 246 -4.76 -14.24 9.07
C ASP A 246 -4.09 -14.19 7.70
N PHE A 247 -4.34 -13.11 6.97
CA PHE A 247 -3.87 -12.90 5.62
C PHE A 247 -3.51 -11.45 5.40
N ALA A 248 -2.53 -11.21 4.51
CA ALA A 248 -2.25 -9.89 3.97
C ALA A 248 -1.83 -10.01 2.51
N VAL A 249 -2.20 -9.00 1.73
CA VAL A 249 -1.76 -8.79 0.35
C VAL A 249 -1.27 -7.38 0.18
N GLY A 250 -0.50 -7.10 -0.87
CA GLY A 250 -0.12 -5.73 -1.22
C GLY A 250 0.56 -5.69 -2.57
N CYS A 251 0.64 -4.51 -3.18
CA CYS A 251 1.22 -4.33 -4.50
C CYS A 251 2.71 -3.97 -4.45
N GLY A 252 3.45 -4.31 -5.51
CA GLY A 252 4.88 -4.01 -5.63
C GLY A 252 5.19 -2.65 -6.27
N TYR A 253 4.24 -2.00 -6.95
CA TYR A 253 4.52 -0.87 -7.84
C TYR A 253 4.36 0.52 -7.19
N LYS A 254 3.76 0.63 -6.00
CA LYS A 254 3.57 1.89 -5.28
C LYS A 254 4.79 2.20 -4.41
N TYR A 255 4.62 2.25 -3.10
CA TYR A 255 5.70 2.59 -2.16
C TYR A 255 6.87 1.59 -2.14
N LEU A 256 6.69 0.37 -2.66
CA LEU A 256 7.78 -0.59 -2.83
C LEU A 256 8.64 -0.32 -4.08
N ASN A 257 8.32 0.69 -4.89
CA ASN A 257 9.10 1.20 -6.01
C ASN A 257 9.48 0.15 -7.08
N GLY A 258 8.68 -0.91 -7.23
CA GLY A 258 8.99 -2.02 -8.15
C GLY A 258 8.73 -1.73 -9.62
N GLY A 259 8.19 -0.54 -9.96
CA GLY A 259 7.88 -0.14 -11.33
C GLY A 259 6.49 -0.60 -11.80
N PRO A 260 6.07 -0.14 -12.99
CA PRO A 260 4.73 -0.39 -13.51
C PRO A 260 4.47 -1.88 -13.71
N GLY A 261 3.35 -2.37 -13.15
CA GLY A 261 2.98 -3.77 -13.21
C GLY A 261 3.83 -4.71 -12.36
N ALA A 262 4.66 -4.19 -11.45
CA ALA A 262 5.45 -5.02 -10.55
C ALA A 262 4.58 -6.05 -9.82
N PRO A 263 5.07 -7.29 -9.63
CA PRO A 263 4.34 -8.33 -8.93
C PRO A 263 3.94 -7.91 -7.51
N ALA A 264 2.83 -8.47 -7.05
CA ALA A 264 2.29 -8.28 -5.73
C ALA A 264 2.88 -9.29 -4.74
N PHE A 265 2.62 -9.09 -3.45
CA PHE A 265 2.99 -10.05 -2.43
C PHE A 265 1.76 -10.60 -1.71
N VAL A 266 1.93 -11.79 -1.13
CA VAL A 266 0.97 -12.43 -0.26
C VAL A 266 1.66 -12.97 0.98
N TRP A 267 1.06 -12.70 2.12
CA TRP A 267 1.43 -13.24 3.42
C TRP A 267 0.27 -14.05 3.98
N VAL A 268 0.57 -15.20 4.55
CA VAL A 268 -0.41 -16.07 5.21
C VAL A 268 0.13 -16.43 6.57
N HIS A 269 -0.69 -16.21 7.61
CA HIS A 269 -0.32 -16.56 8.95
C HIS A 269 0.07 -18.05 9.04
N PRO A 270 1.18 -18.44 9.70
CA PRO A 270 1.66 -19.83 9.76
C PRO A 270 0.60 -20.84 10.20
N ARG A 271 -0.35 -20.45 11.07
CA ARG A 271 -1.46 -21.32 11.49
C ARG A 271 -2.37 -21.80 10.35
N HIS A 272 -2.38 -21.09 9.21
CA HIS A 272 -3.19 -21.41 8.04
C HIS A 272 -2.37 -21.97 6.89
N ALA A 273 -1.06 -21.88 6.93
CA ALA A 273 -0.17 -22.22 5.83
C ALA A 273 -0.36 -23.68 5.34
N GLU A 274 -0.73 -24.61 6.24
CA GLU A 274 -0.95 -26.01 5.89
C GLU A 274 -2.43 -26.42 5.85
N ARG A 275 -3.38 -25.51 6.20
CA ARG A 275 -4.81 -25.85 6.31
C ARG A 275 -5.54 -25.91 5.00
N PHE A 276 -5.09 -25.15 4.01
CA PHE A 276 -5.72 -25.05 2.71
C PHE A 276 -4.68 -24.69 1.63
N TRP A 277 -4.97 -24.99 0.39
CA TRP A 277 -4.24 -24.45 -0.75
C TRP A 277 -5.17 -23.59 -1.60
N GLN A 278 -4.65 -22.55 -2.19
CA GLN A 278 -5.41 -21.62 -3.01
C GLN A 278 -5.89 -22.27 -4.33
N PRO A 279 -7.02 -21.82 -4.92
CA PRO A 279 -7.67 -22.54 -6.03
C PRO A 279 -6.90 -22.52 -7.36
N LEU A 280 -5.94 -21.63 -7.55
CA LEU A 280 -5.08 -21.58 -8.73
C LEU A 280 -3.89 -22.52 -8.57
N SER A 281 -4.19 -23.83 -8.45
CA SER A 281 -3.19 -24.89 -8.27
C SER A 281 -2.26 -24.97 -9.47
N GLY A 282 -1.08 -24.37 -9.36
CA GLY A 282 -0.11 -24.31 -10.43
C GLY A 282 1.18 -25.05 -10.11
N TRP A 283 1.99 -25.30 -11.12
CA TRP A 283 3.20 -26.11 -10.99
C TRP A 283 4.24 -25.54 -10.01
N MET A 284 4.36 -24.18 -9.90
CA MET A 284 5.26 -23.56 -8.94
C MET A 284 4.78 -23.65 -7.49
N GLY A 285 3.49 -23.87 -7.27
CA GLY A 285 2.90 -24.14 -5.96
C GLY A 285 2.90 -25.64 -5.57
N HIS A 286 3.43 -26.50 -6.41
CA HIS A 286 3.52 -27.93 -6.17
C HIS A 286 4.74 -28.30 -5.29
N ALA A 287 4.58 -29.30 -4.43
CA ALA A 287 5.65 -29.76 -3.52
C ALA A 287 6.90 -30.28 -4.25
N ALA A 288 6.73 -30.75 -5.50
CA ALA A 288 7.82 -31.23 -6.36
C ALA A 288 7.60 -30.74 -7.80
N PRO A 289 7.83 -29.44 -8.10
CA PRO A 289 7.40 -28.78 -9.33
C PRO A 289 8.03 -29.38 -10.60
N PHE A 290 9.17 -30.04 -10.52
CA PHE A 290 9.89 -30.61 -11.67
C PHE A 290 9.66 -32.14 -11.86
N VAL A 291 8.83 -32.75 -11.02
CA VAL A 291 8.47 -34.18 -11.21
C VAL A 291 7.38 -34.32 -12.27
N PHE A 292 6.56 -33.27 -12.48
CA PHE A 292 5.49 -33.23 -13.48
C PHE A 292 4.48 -34.38 -13.35
N GLU A 293 4.20 -34.79 -12.11
CA GLU A 293 3.18 -35.82 -11.84
C GLU A 293 1.76 -35.22 -12.00
N PRO A 294 0.77 -36.02 -12.41
CA PRO A 294 -0.58 -35.51 -12.67
C PRO A 294 -1.38 -35.13 -11.42
N GLY A 295 -0.97 -35.59 -10.24
CA GLY A 295 -1.63 -35.24 -8.97
C GLY A 295 -1.08 -33.99 -8.36
N TYR A 296 -1.93 -33.00 -7.95
CA TYR A 296 -1.46 -31.83 -7.25
C TYR A 296 -1.22 -32.14 -5.78
N ARG A 297 0.02 -31.87 -5.34
CA ARG A 297 0.42 -31.86 -3.93
C ARG A 297 0.92 -30.44 -3.58
N PRO A 298 0.23 -29.69 -2.71
CA PRO A 298 0.64 -28.31 -2.39
C PRO A 298 2.03 -28.29 -1.75
N ALA A 299 2.82 -27.30 -2.12
CA ALA A 299 4.09 -27.01 -1.46
C ALA A 299 3.87 -26.70 0.04
N PRO A 300 4.84 -26.93 0.90
CA PRO A 300 4.76 -26.53 2.30
C PRO A 300 4.76 -25.01 2.45
N GLY A 301 4.14 -24.53 3.51
CA GLY A 301 4.13 -23.11 3.89
C GLY A 301 3.58 -22.18 2.82
N ILE A 302 4.16 -20.99 2.71
CA ILE A 302 3.70 -19.93 1.79
C ILE A 302 3.93 -20.31 0.31
N GLY A 303 4.81 -21.27 0.01
CA GLY A 303 5.11 -21.70 -1.36
C GLY A 303 3.88 -22.17 -2.14
N ARG A 304 2.87 -22.73 -1.47
CA ARG A 304 1.60 -23.16 -2.10
C ARG A 304 0.77 -22.03 -2.69
N TYR A 305 1.08 -20.78 -2.35
CA TYR A 305 0.42 -19.59 -2.92
C TYR A 305 1.05 -19.12 -4.23
N LEU A 306 2.16 -19.74 -4.65
CA LEU A 306 2.64 -19.63 -6.03
C LEU A 306 1.69 -20.38 -6.98
N CYS A 307 1.65 -19.93 -8.23
CA CYS A 307 0.81 -20.56 -9.28
C CYS A 307 1.66 -20.93 -10.49
N GLY A 308 1.78 -20.03 -11.46
CA GLY A 308 2.54 -20.23 -12.68
C GLY A 308 4.01 -19.79 -12.56
N THR A 309 4.68 -19.76 -13.68
CA THR A 309 6.04 -19.23 -13.81
C THR A 309 6.10 -17.78 -13.35
N PRO A 310 6.99 -17.42 -12.43
CA PRO A 310 7.09 -16.06 -11.91
C PRO A 310 7.62 -15.08 -12.96
N SER A 311 7.20 -13.82 -12.87
CA SER A 311 7.70 -12.72 -13.71
C SER A 311 9.13 -12.34 -13.30
N VAL A 312 10.14 -13.00 -13.85
CA VAL A 312 11.55 -12.82 -13.46
C VAL A 312 12.00 -11.36 -13.62
N ILE A 313 11.68 -10.72 -14.75
CA ILE A 313 12.05 -9.30 -14.98
C ILE A 313 11.36 -8.39 -13.97
N GLY A 314 10.05 -8.58 -13.77
CA GLY A 314 9.28 -7.78 -12.81
C GLY A 314 9.75 -7.98 -11.36
N LEU A 315 10.07 -9.20 -10.97
CA LEU A 315 10.64 -9.51 -9.65
C LEU A 315 12.02 -8.88 -9.44
N SER A 316 12.87 -8.91 -10.46
CA SER A 316 14.20 -8.28 -10.40
C SER A 316 14.12 -6.76 -10.28
N ALA A 317 13.16 -6.13 -10.96
CA ALA A 317 12.88 -4.71 -10.81
C ALA A 317 12.32 -4.38 -9.41
N LEU A 318 11.39 -5.19 -8.92
CA LEU A 318 10.82 -5.04 -7.57
C LEU A 318 11.90 -5.21 -6.49
N GLU A 319 12.82 -6.14 -6.66
CA GLU A 319 13.95 -6.32 -5.72
C GLU A 319 14.74 -5.02 -5.56
N CYS A 320 15.06 -4.33 -6.67
CA CYS A 320 15.72 -3.02 -6.63
C CYS A 320 14.88 -1.97 -5.88
N GLY A 321 13.57 -1.98 -6.07
CA GLY A 321 12.65 -1.08 -5.36
C GLY A 321 12.66 -1.31 -3.85
N VAL A 322 12.53 -2.56 -3.43
CA VAL A 322 12.56 -2.95 -2.00
C VAL A 322 13.90 -2.60 -1.36
N ASP A 323 15.01 -2.77 -2.08
CA ASP A 323 16.34 -2.44 -1.57
C ASP A 323 16.50 -0.95 -1.25
N THR A 324 15.77 -0.04 -1.94
CA THR A 324 15.78 1.39 -1.60
C THR A 324 15.18 1.67 -0.21
N LEU A 325 14.17 0.90 0.21
CA LEU A 325 13.58 1.00 1.55
C LEU A 325 14.48 0.39 2.61
N LEU A 326 15.07 -0.77 2.33
CA LEU A 326 15.99 -1.45 3.24
C LEU A 326 17.27 -0.64 3.48
N ALA A 327 17.68 0.18 2.52
CA ALA A 327 18.80 1.10 2.71
C ALA A 327 18.57 2.16 3.81
N ALA A 328 17.33 2.36 4.24
CA ALA A 328 17.00 3.21 5.39
C ALA A 328 17.26 2.53 6.75
N GLU A 329 17.47 1.20 6.81
CA GLU A 329 17.63 0.49 8.10
C GLU A 329 18.73 1.05 9.01
N PRO A 330 19.93 1.37 8.50
CA PRO A 330 20.97 1.99 9.34
C PRO A 330 20.61 3.38 9.85
N LEU A 331 19.59 4.02 9.25
CA LEU A 331 19.10 5.36 9.57
C LEU A 331 17.81 5.34 10.39
N GLY A 332 17.43 4.19 10.94
CA GLY A 332 16.22 3.99 11.74
C GLY A 332 15.05 3.30 11.01
N GLY A 333 15.24 2.87 9.77
CA GLY A 333 14.31 2.04 9.01
C GLY A 333 12.92 2.65 8.83
N MET A 334 11.89 1.81 8.90
CA MET A 334 10.49 2.25 8.73
C MET A 334 10.04 3.29 9.74
N ALA A 335 10.60 3.32 10.94
CA ALA A 335 10.28 4.33 11.94
C ALA A 335 10.77 5.73 11.50
N ALA A 336 12.00 5.85 11.01
CA ALA A 336 12.54 7.10 10.50
C ALA A 336 11.80 7.57 9.22
N LEU A 337 11.49 6.63 8.31
CA LEU A 337 10.68 6.91 7.12
C LEU A 337 9.29 7.45 7.51
N ARG A 338 8.65 6.82 8.50
CA ARG A 338 7.35 7.27 9.01
C ARG A 338 7.43 8.65 9.63
N ALA A 339 8.41 8.93 10.46
CA ALA A 339 8.59 10.24 11.09
C ALA A 339 8.72 11.35 10.03
N LYS A 340 9.55 11.15 9.01
CA LYS A 340 9.67 12.11 7.90
C LYS A 340 8.38 12.24 7.10
N SER A 341 7.70 11.13 6.80
CA SER A 341 6.40 11.13 6.09
C SER A 341 5.35 11.95 6.84
N VAL A 342 5.24 11.78 8.15
CA VAL A 342 4.36 12.60 9.00
C VAL A 342 4.74 14.08 8.90
N ALA A 343 6.02 14.40 9.05
CA ALA A 343 6.50 15.79 8.98
C ALA A 343 6.23 16.46 7.62
N LEU A 344 6.32 15.72 6.51
CA LEU A 344 5.97 16.19 5.16
C LEU A 344 4.45 16.44 5.04
N CYS A 345 3.63 15.51 5.54
CA CYS A 345 2.17 15.67 5.56
C CYS A 345 1.74 16.88 6.40
N GLU A 346 2.30 17.04 7.60
CA GLU A 346 1.99 18.18 8.48
C GLU A 346 2.39 19.53 7.83
N LEU A 347 3.55 19.56 7.18
CA LEU A 347 3.98 20.75 6.41
C LEU A 347 2.97 21.07 5.29
N PHE A 348 2.56 20.07 4.52
CA PHE A 348 1.57 20.27 3.45
C PHE A 348 0.24 20.80 4.00
N ILE A 349 -0.25 20.22 5.10
CA ILE A 349 -1.51 20.63 5.74
C ILE A 349 -1.42 22.07 6.24
N ALA A 350 -0.31 22.44 6.88
CA ALA A 350 -0.10 23.81 7.39
C ALA A 350 -0.08 24.84 6.25
N LEU A 351 0.71 24.56 5.19
CA LEU A 351 0.78 25.43 4.01
C LEU A 351 -0.55 25.51 3.27
N ALA A 352 -1.25 24.38 3.12
CA ALA A 352 -2.56 24.37 2.47
C ALA A 352 -3.59 25.21 3.22
N ARG A 353 -3.61 25.14 4.56
CA ARG A 353 -4.49 26.00 5.38
C ARG A 353 -4.19 27.49 5.24
N GLU A 354 -2.91 27.85 5.17
CA GLU A 354 -2.48 29.24 5.03
C GLU A 354 -2.75 29.77 3.62
N ARG A 355 -2.27 29.07 2.59
CA ARG A 355 -2.16 29.60 1.22
C ARG A 355 -3.36 29.30 0.33
N LEU A 356 -4.14 28.28 0.67
CA LEU A 356 -5.37 27.95 -0.04
C LEU A 356 -6.61 28.45 0.69
N ALA A 357 -6.45 29.27 1.72
CA ALA A 357 -7.57 29.91 2.41
C ALA A 357 -8.46 30.69 1.42
N GLY A 358 -9.77 30.46 1.46
CA GLY A 358 -10.73 31.09 0.56
C GLY A 358 -10.83 30.48 -0.84
N SER A 359 -10.01 29.49 -1.20
CA SER A 359 -10.11 28.77 -2.47
C SER A 359 -11.35 27.86 -2.55
N GLY A 360 -11.89 27.44 -1.41
CA GLY A 360 -12.96 26.44 -1.32
C GLY A 360 -12.46 25.01 -1.21
N LEU A 361 -11.16 24.73 -1.44
CA LEU A 361 -10.57 23.41 -1.18
C LEU A 361 -10.56 23.13 0.33
N THR A 362 -10.84 21.89 0.71
CA THR A 362 -10.86 21.44 2.11
C THR A 362 -9.90 20.28 2.31
N ILE A 363 -9.30 20.15 3.49
CA ILE A 363 -8.49 18.97 3.81
C ILE A 363 -9.45 17.82 4.10
N HIS A 364 -9.44 16.80 3.25
CA HIS A 364 -10.30 15.61 3.35
C HIS A 364 -9.62 14.48 4.15
N SER A 365 -8.30 14.45 4.20
CA SER A 365 -7.55 13.48 5.00
C SER A 365 -7.69 13.76 6.51
N PRO A 366 -7.60 12.72 7.37
CA PRO A 366 -7.52 12.91 8.80
C PRO A 366 -6.40 13.87 9.20
N LEU A 367 -6.69 14.80 10.10
CA LEU A 367 -5.69 15.74 10.60
C LEU A 367 -4.75 15.10 11.64
N ASP A 368 -5.26 14.12 12.36
CA ASP A 368 -4.47 13.32 13.29
C ASP A 368 -3.47 12.44 12.52
N ALA A 369 -2.18 12.62 12.79
CA ALA A 369 -1.10 11.87 12.15
C ALA A 369 -1.16 10.36 12.42
N GLU A 370 -1.66 9.95 13.60
CA GLU A 370 -1.83 8.54 13.96
C GLU A 370 -2.96 7.86 13.16
N ARG A 371 -3.85 8.65 12.59
CA ARG A 371 -4.98 8.17 11.79
C ARG A 371 -4.82 8.45 10.30
N ARG A 372 -3.62 8.82 9.86
CA ARG A 372 -3.32 9.15 8.46
C ARG A 372 -2.09 8.38 7.96
N GLY A 373 -2.17 7.86 6.74
CA GLY A 373 -1.04 7.27 6.02
C GLY A 373 -0.05 8.32 5.50
N SER A 374 0.62 8.01 4.40
CA SER A 374 1.65 8.87 3.78
C SER A 374 1.10 9.70 2.62
N GLN A 375 -0.13 10.19 2.74
CA GLN A 375 -0.78 11.04 1.73
C GLN A 375 -1.72 12.06 2.37
N VAL A 376 -1.95 13.16 1.65
CA VAL A 376 -2.98 14.16 1.97
C VAL A 376 -3.86 14.36 0.74
N SER A 377 -5.17 14.36 0.97
CA SER A 377 -6.18 14.59 -0.06
C SER A 377 -6.92 15.88 0.24
N LEU A 378 -7.07 16.72 -0.79
CA LEU A 378 -7.88 17.94 -0.73
C LEU A 378 -9.21 17.70 -1.43
N GLY A 379 -10.31 17.95 -0.74
CA GLY A 379 -11.66 17.89 -1.28
C GLY A 379 -11.98 19.10 -2.13
N VAL A 380 -12.51 18.88 -3.33
CA VAL A 380 -12.99 19.91 -4.22
C VAL A 380 -14.43 20.29 -3.82
N PRO A 381 -14.77 21.59 -3.73
CA PRO A 381 -16.10 22.01 -3.32
C PRO A 381 -17.20 21.53 -4.30
N PRO A 382 -18.36 21.11 -3.79
CA PRO A 382 -19.43 20.53 -4.62
C PRO A 382 -20.16 21.55 -5.52
N ASN A 383 -19.85 22.83 -5.40
CA ASN A 383 -20.54 23.91 -6.10
C ASN A 383 -20.11 24.10 -7.56
N GLY A 384 -19.22 23.26 -8.10
CA GLY A 384 -18.74 23.34 -9.48
C GLY A 384 -17.86 24.56 -9.81
N GLN A 385 -17.44 25.35 -8.81
CA GLN A 385 -16.59 26.53 -9.03
C GLN A 385 -15.15 26.14 -9.41
N ILE A 386 -14.71 24.94 -9.01
CA ILE A 386 -13.39 24.38 -9.30
C ILE A 386 -13.57 23.04 -10.01
N ASP A 387 -12.91 22.88 -11.16
CA ASP A 387 -12.71 21.58 -11.79
C ASP A 387 -11.40 20.96 -11.26
N GLY A 388 -11.52 20.02 -10.34
CA GLY A 388 -10.35 19.38 -9.71
C GLY A 388 -9.46 18.64 -10.71
N TYR A 389 -10.04 18.04 -11.76
CA TYR A 389 -9.25 17.40 -12.79
C TYR A 389 -8.40 18.43 -13.55
N ALA A 390 -9.01 19.52 -13.98
CA ALA A 390 -8.33 20.58 -14.71
C ALA A 390 -7.24 21.25 -13.86
N VAL A 391 -7.47 21.45 -12.54
CA VAL A 391 -6.47 21.95 -11.61
C VAL A 391 -5.27 21.00 -11.53
N MET A 392 -5.51 19.68 -11.46
CA MET A 392 -4.42 18.71 -11.43
C MET A 392 -3.63 18.70 -12.74
N GLN A 393 -4.29 18.81 -13.89
CA GLN A 393 -3.63 18.91 -15.19
C GLN A 393 -2.75 20.18 -15.29
N ALA A 394 -3.23 21.31 -14.80
CA ALA A 394 -2.46 22.56 -14.76
C ALA A 394 -1.24 22.46 -13.81
N LEU A 395 -1.37 21.70 -12.69
CA LEU A 395 -0.24 21.40 -11.81
C LEU A 395 0.81 20.53 -12.51
N ILE A 396 0.36 19.49 -13.20
CA ILE A 396 1.25 18.56 -13.95
C ILE A 396 2.03 19.33 -15.02
N GLU A 397 1.38 20.23 -15.76
CA GLU A 397 2.07 21.09 -16.75
C GLU A 397 3.15 21.97 -16.12
N ARG A 398 2.95 22.38 -14.86
CA ARG A 398 3.97 23.11 -14.08
C ARG A 398 4.99 22.21 -13.37
N GLY A 399 4.98 20.92 -13.65
CA GLY A 399 5.92 19.95 -13.12
C GLY A 399 5.60 19.43 -11.72
N VAL A 400 4.44 19.75 -11.14
CA VAL A 400 3.97 19.18 -9.86
C VAL A 400 2.98 18.04 -10.17
N ILE A 401 3.41 16.81 -9.92
CA ILE A 401 2.61 15.61 -10.23
C ILE A 401 1.97 15.09 -8.95
N GLY A 402 0.67 15.23 -8.85
CA GLY A 402 -0.23 14.57 -7.93
C GLY A 402 -1.27 13.76 -8.71
N ASP A 403 -2.37 13.42 -8.07
CA ASP A 403 -3.39 12.54 -8.63
C ASP A 403 -4.80 13.11 -8.38
N TYR A 404 -5.71 12.90 -9.33
CA TYR A 404 -7.11 13.25 -9.21
C TYR A 404 -7.94 12.00 -8.98
N ARG A 405 -8.84 12.04 -7.99
CA ARG A 405 -9.82 10.97 -7.75
C ARG A 405 -11.24 11.52 -7.85
N ALA A 406 -11.98 11.01 -8.82
CA ALA A 406 -13.39 11.32 -8.93
C ALA A 406 -14.16 10.76 -7.71
N GLY A 407 -15.14 11.52 -7.25
CA GLY A 407 -16.22 11.11 -6.37
C GLY A 407 -17.55 11.37 -7.05
N ASP A 408 -18.65 11.26 -6.32
CA ASP A 408 -19.97 11.64 -6.80
C ASP A 408 -20.20 13.16 -6.75
N GLY A 409 -19.24 13.91 -6.20
CA GLY A 409 -19.30 15.36 -6.06
C GLY A 409 -20.09 15.84 -4.84
N SER A 410 -20.58 14.93 -4.01
CA SER A 410 -21.20 15.28 -2.73
C SER A 410 -20.17 15.71 -1.69
N ALA A 411 -20.62 16.27 -0.58
CA ALA A 411 -19.74 16.57 0.54
C ALA A 411 -19.18 15.30 1.24
N ALA A 412 -19.91 14.20 1.15
CA ALA A 412 -19.50 12.92 1.71
C ALA A 412 -18.46 12.21 0.82
N GLU A 413 -18.63 12.34 -0.51
CA GLU A 413 -17.72 11.74 -1.49
C GLU A 413 -17.25 12.77 -2.53
N PRO A 414 -16.44 13.77 -2.12
CA PRO A 414 -15.99 14.83 -3.02
C PRO A 414 -15.01 14.32 -4.07
N HIS A 415 -14.87 15.07 -5.15
CA HIS A 415 -13.67 14.93 -5.99
C HIS A 415 -12.44 15.32 -5.18
N LEU A 416 -11.31 14.64 -5.40
CA LEU A 416 -10.09 14.82 -4.59
C LEU A 416 -8.89 15.17 -5.46
N LEU A 417 -8.08 16.12 -4.98
CA LEU A 417 -6.69 16.27 -5.37
C LEU A 417 -5.85 15.53 -4.33
N ARG A 418 -5.10 14.53 -4.74
CA ARG A 418 -4.38 13.63 -3.85
C ARG A 418 -2.89 13.76 -4.04
N PHE A 419 -2.16 13.90 -2.90
CA PHE A 419 -0.71 14.06 -2.86
C PHE A 419 -0.11 13.01 -1.93
N GLY A 420 0.82 12.19 -2.45
CA GLY A 420 1.52 11.16 -1.71
C GLY A 420 2.95 11.58 -1.42
N PHE A 421 3.40 11.33 -0.19
CA PHE A 421 4.71 11.76 0.30
C PHE A 421 5.59 10.55 0.55
N THR A 422 6.55 10.32 -0.34
CA THR A 422 7.52 9.23 -0.18
C THR A 422 8.80 9.80 0.45
N PRO A 423 9.09 9.50 1.73
CA PRO A 423 10.18 10.12 2.48
C PRO A 423 11.57 9.84 1.90
N LEU A 424 11.71 8.78 1.09
CA LEU A 424 12.96 8.44 0.43
C LEU A 424 13.45 9.50 -0.56
N TYR A 425 12.53 10.20 -1.26
CA TYR A 425 12.91 11.15 -2.30
C TYR A 425 12.18 12.50 -2.20
N THR A 426 11.07 12.62 -1.47
CA THR A 426 10.37 13.89 -1.27
C THR A 426 11.10 14.74 -0.22
N ARG A 427 11.37 16.01 -0.55
CA ARG A 427 12.00 17.00 0.32
C ARG A 427 10.95 17.94 0.90
N PHE A 428 11.28 18.63 1.98
CA PHE A 428 10.41 19.67 2.55
C PHE A 428 10.21 20.83 1.58
N ILE A 429 11.26 21.19 0.81
CA ILE A 429 11.17 22.21 -0.23
C ILE A 429 10.22 21.79 -1.37
N ASP A 430 10.15 20.49 -1.71
CA ASP A 430 9.24 19.98 -2.72
C ASP A 430 7.77 20.17 -2.30
N VAL A 431 7.48 19.97 -1.02
CA VAL A 431 6.14 20.22 -0.43
C VAL A 431 5.78 21.70 -0.48
N PHE A 432 6.73 22.57 -0.11
CA PHE A 432 6.55 24.03 -0.14
C PHE A 432 6.24 24.50 -1.57
N ASP A 433 7.10 24.14 -2.52
CA ASP A 433 6.97 24.53 -3.92
C ASP A 433 5.67 23.99 -4.56
N ALA A 434 5.20 22.80 -4.14
CA ALA A 434 3.95 22.21 -4.63
C ALA A 434 2.72 23.02 -4.19
N VAL A 435 2.66 23.41 -2.92
CA VAL A 435 1.52 24.21 -2.41
C VAL A 435 1.53 25.62 -3.00
N ASP A 436 2.71 26.23 -3.16
CA ASP A 436 2.85 27.52 -3.84
C ASP A 436 2.36 27.45 -5.28
N THR A 437 2.74 26.40 -6.00
CA THR A 437 2.30 26.18 -7.37
C THR A 437 0.78 25.98 -7.44
N LEU A 438 0.20 25.22 -6.51
CA LEU A 438 -1.26 25.02 -6.43
C LEU A 438 -1.98 26.36 -6.17
N ALA A 439 -1.48 27.16 -5.24
CA ALA A 439 -2.04 28.49 -4.97
C ALA A 439 -1.99 29.39 -6.22
N ALA A 440 -0.86 29.38 -6.94
CA ALA A 440 -0.70 30.15 -8.18
C ALA A 440 -1.64 29.68 -9.30
N VAL A 441 -1.83 28.36 -9.50
CA VAL A 441 -2.77 27.78 -10.47
C VAL A 441 -4.20 28.21 -10.17
N LEU A 442 -4.59 28.18 -8.89
CA LEU A 442 -5.93 28.61 -8.48
C LEU A 442 -6.15 30.11 -8.68
N ALA A 443 -5.16 30.92 -8.30
CA ALA A 443 -5.24 32.38 -8.40
C ALA A 443 -5.23 32.86 -9.85
N SER A 444 -4.41 32.29 -10.73
CA SER A 444 -4.38 32.65 -12.15
C SER A 444 -5.64 32.22 -12.90
N GLY A 445 -6.31 31.17 -12.43
CA GLY A 445 -7.46 30.57 -13.13
C GLY A 445 -7.10 29.89 -14.44
N GLU A 446 -5.81 29.65 -14.73
CA GLU A 446 -5.34 28.99 -15.97
C GLU A 446 -5.88 27.59 -16.18
N TRP A 447 -6.21 26.87 -15.11
CA TRP A 447 -6.85 25.55 -15.16
C TRP A 447 -8.18 25.55 -15.96
N ARG A 448 -8.80 26.75 -16.21
CA ARG A 448 -10.01 26.89 -17.04
C ARG A 448 -9.71 26.82 -18.55
N LEU A 449 -8.44 26.80 -18.94
CA LEU A 449 -8.05 26.67 -20.35
C LEU A 449 -8.49 25.30 -20.89
N LEU A 450 -8.95 25.28 -22.12
CA LEU A 450 -9.51 24.08 -22.77
C LEU A 450 -8.56 22.87 -22.73
N GLN A 451 -7.27 23.10 -22.82
CA GLN A 451 -6.25 22.04 -22.78
C GLN A 451 -6.25 21.23 -21.48
N PHE A 452 -6.69 21.82 -20.34
CA PHE A 452 -6.71 21.16 -19.05
C PHE A 452 -8.04 20.46 -18.73
N THR A 453 -9.11 20.77 -19.48
CA THR A 453 -10.44 20.22 -19.26
C THR A 453 -10.70 18.92 -20.06
N GLN A 454 -9.83 18.58 -21.00
CA GLN A 454 -9.94 17.36 -21.79
C GLN A 454 -9.45 16.15 -20.95
N LYS A 455 -10.39 15.26 -20.61
CA LYS A 455 -10.10 14.10 -19.77
C LYS A 455 -9.32 13.03 -20.56
N GLY A 456 -8.14 12.65 -20.03
CA GLY A 456 -7.41 11.46 -20.43
C GLY A 456 -7.97 10.19 -19.76
N ALA A 457 -7.37 9.03 -20.04
CA ALA A 457 -7.74 7.76 -19.41
C ALA A 457 -7.31 7.71 -17.92
N VAL A 458 -6.26 8.44 -17.59
CA VAL A 458 -5.72 8.62 -16.22
C VAL A 458 -5.37 10.09 -16.02
N THR A 459 -5.15 10.49 -14.77
CA THR A 459 -4.70 11.86 -14.41
C THR A 459 -3.31 12.13 -14.87
#